data_a445e74fb3d7179e8d7f971cc4c41bb3
#
_entry.id   a445e74fb3d7179e8d7f971cc4c41bb3
#
_cell.length_a   1.000
_cell.length_b   1.000
_cell.length_c   1.000
_cell.angle_alpha   90.00
_cell.angle_beta   90.00
_cell.angle_gamma   90.00
#
_symmetry.space_group_name_H-M   'P 1'
#
loop_
_entity.id
_entity.type
_entity.pdbx_description
1 polymer ?
#
loop_
_entity_poly.entity_id
_entity_poly.type
_entity_poly.pdbx_seq_one_letter_code
_entity_poly.pdbx_strand_id
1 'polypeptide(L)'
;QLQRVYGTSFESKKDLEQYLFQLEEAKRRDHRKLGPELGLYRFEDVAPGFAFWLDKGYRLYRELENWSRKLQEARGYEEVSTPWIVSSKLYETSGHWQHYRHNMFEIRSEDQDFATKPMNCPCHCVLYKSQIRSYRDLPLKIAEYGPLSRFEASGTLHGLLRVRGFHQDDAHLFVR
;
A
#
# COMPACT_ATOMS: atom_id res chain seq x y z
N GLN A 1 28.57 1.65 28.11
CA GLN A 1 27.49 1.14 27.23
C GLN A 1 26.16 1.33 27.96
N LEU A 2 25.17 1.88 27.26
CA LEU A 2 23.81 2.02 27.77
C LEU A 2 23.03 0.74 27.46
N GLN A 3 22.33 0.20 28.47
CA GLN A 3 21.37 -0.89 28.27
C GLN A 3 19.96 -0.31 28.20
N ARG A 4 19.14 -0.81 27.29
CA ARG A 4 17.73 -0.41 27.15
C ARG A 4 16.85 -1.62 27.50
N VAL A 5 15.99 -1.45 28.49
CA VAL A 5 15.03 -2.47 28.91
C VAL A 5 13.63 -2.02 28.48
N TYR A 6 12.91 -2.91 27.81
CA TYR A 6 11.51 -2.71 27.44
C TYR A 6 10.66 -3.65 28.28
N GLY A 7 9.55 -3.15 28.77
CA GLY A 7 8.60 -3.94 29.54
C GLY A 7 7.19 -3.40 29.43
N THR A 8 6.23 -4.22 29.81
CA THR A 8 4.85 -3.81 29.98
C THR A 8 4.32 -4.38 31.28
N SER A 9 3.31 -3.75 31.86
CA SER A 9 2.67 -4.18 33.11
C SER A 9 1.19 -4.47 32.88
N PHE A 10 0.62 -5.36 33.70
CA PHE A 10 -0.77 -5.76 33.65
C PHE A 10 -1.38 -5.69 35.04
N GLU A 11 -2.69 -5.49 35.13
CA GLU A 11 -3.41 -5.41 36.40
C GLU A 11 -3.53 -6.76 37.09
N SER A 12 -3.50 -7.87 36.34
CA SER A 12 -3.57 -9.21 36.90
C SER A 12 -2.59 -10.17 36.23
N LYS A 13 -2.26 -11.25 36.97
CA LYS A 13 -1.44 -12.35 36.45
C LYS A 13 -2.12 -13.02 35.24
N LYS A 14 -3.44 -13.12 35.24
CA LYS A 14 -4.21 -13.69 34.13
C LYS A 14 -4.04 -12.89 32.85
N ASP A 15 -4.05 -11.57 32.92
CA ASP A 15 -3.87 -10.69 31.76
C ASP A 15 -2.46 -10.80 31.20
N LEU A 16 -1.44 -10.92 32.08
CA LEU A 16 -0.08 -11.20 31.68
C LEU A 16 0.04 -12.55 30.94
N GLU A 17 -0.54 -13.61 31.48
CA GLU A 17 -0.55 -14.95 30.87
C GLU A 17 -1.23 -14.92 29.49
N GLN A 18 -2.36 -14.24 29.37
CA GLN A 18 -3.07 -14.07 28.11
C GLN A 18 -2.21 -13.30 27.10
N TYR A 19 -1.56 -12.24 27.50
CA TYR A 19 -0.66 -11.47 26.65
C TYR A 19 0.55 -12.29 26.16
N LEU A 20 1.19 -13.04 27.06
CA LEU A 20 2.29 -13.91 26.70
C LEU A 20 1.85 -15.01 25.70
N PHE A 21 0.68 -15.57 25.90
CA PHE A 21 0.08 -16.50 24.93
C PHE A 21 -0.16 -15.85 23.57
N GLN A 22 -0.70 -14.62 23.54
CA GLN A 22 -0.90 -13.88 22.29
C GLN A 22 0.43 -13.60 21.58
N LEU A 23 1.48 -13.25 22.32
CA LEU A 23 2.83 -13.03 21.73
C LEU A 23 3.38 -14.31 21.09
N GLU A 24 3.21 -15.46 21.75
CA GLU A 24 3.68 -16.74 21.22
C GLU A 24 2.89 -17.15 19.98
N GLU A 25 1.57 -16.98 20.01
CA GLU A 25 0.72 -17.22 18.84
C GLU A 25 1.06 -16.27 17.68
N ALA A 26 1.36 -15.00 17.95
CA ALA A 26 1.79 -14.05 16.93
C ALA A 26 3.11 -14.49 16.26
N LYS A 27 4.06 -15.00 17.02
CA LYS A 27 5.32 -15.57 16.46
C LYS A 27 5.06 -16.79 15.59
N ARG A 28 4.17 -17.69 16.02
CA ARG A 28 3.78 -18.87 15.23
C ARG A 28 3.11 -18.51 13.91
N ARG A 29 2.35 -17.39 13.89
CA ARG A 29 1.59 -16.89 12.74
C ARG A 29 2.32 -15.82 11.94
N ASP A 30 3.60 -15.60 12.21
CA ASP A 30 4.38 -14.59 11.50
C ASP A 30 4.40 -14.90 9.99
N HIS A 31 3.89 -13.96 9.20
CA HIS A 31 3.81 -14.10 7.74
C HIS A 31 5.19 -14.28 7.09
N ARG A 32 6.25 -13.75 7.70
CA ARG A 32 7.63 -13.90 7.22
C ARG A 32 8.13 -15.36 7.32
N LYS A 33 7.53 -16.13 8.22
CA LYS A 33 7.76 -17.57 8.37
C LYS A 33 6.78 -18.37 7.50
N LEU A 34 5.49 -18.17 7.71
CA LEU A 34 4.45 -18.96 7.05
C LEU A 34 4.39 -18.72 5.54
N GLY A 35 4.65 -17.51 5.05
CA GLY A 35 4.61 -17.20 3.64
C GLY A 35 5.56 -18.07 2.80
N PRO A 36 6.87 -18.07 3.09
CA PRO A 36 7.83 -18.95 2.43
C PRO A 36 7.57 -20.44 2.66
N GLU A 37 7.27 -20.88 3.91
CA GLU A 37 7.00 -22.29 4.24
C GLU A 37 5.81 -22.85 3.44
N LEU A 38 4.76 -22.04 3.24
CA LEU A 38 3.57 -22.43 2.48
C LEU A 38 3.72 -22.19 0.97
N GLY A 39 4.82 -21.60 0.53
CA GLY A 39 5.06 -21.25 -0.87
C GLY A 39 4.10 -20.16 -1.38
N LEU A 40 3.84 -19.13 -0.58
CA LEU A 40 2.93 -18.04 -0.94
C LEU A 40 3.65 -16.92 -1.69
N TYR A 41 4.81 -16.51 -1.21
CA TYR A 41 5.63 -15.46 -1.79
C TYR A 41 7.09 -15.60 -1.36
N ARG A 42 7.96 -14.84 -2.01
CA ARG A 42 9.36 -14.69 -1.64
C ARG A 42 9.88 -13.29 -2.00
N PHE A 43 10.97 -12.90 -1.40
CA PHE A 43 11.74 -11.72 -1.76
C PHE A 43 13.06 -12.15 -2.41
N GLU A 44 13.49 -11.41 -3.41
CA GLU A 44 14.72 -11.66 -4.15
C GLU A 44 15.56 -10.39 -4.23
N ASP A 45 16.89 -10.55 -4.26
CA ASP A 45 17.83 -9.44 -4.28
C ASP A 45 17.74 -8.57 -5.55
N VAL A 46 17.22 -9.14 -6.63
CA VAL A 46 16.99 -8.42 -7.90
C VAL A 46 15.89 -7.36 -7.78
N ALA A 47 15.01 -7.45 -6.78
CA ALA A 47 13.93 -6.49 -6.53
C ALA A 47 13.70 -6.30 -5.03
N PRO A 48 14.64 -5.63 -4.34
CA PRO A 48 14.59 -5.50 -2.88
C PRO A 48 13.37 -4.70 -2.43
N GLY A 49 12.55 -5.32 -1.58
CA GLY A 49 11.31 -4.73 -1.08
C GLY A 49 10.09 -4.94 -1.98
N PHE A 50 10.21 -5.76 -3.02
CA PHE A 50 9.09 -6.18 -3.88
C PHE A 50 8.84 -7.67 -3.71
N ALA A 51 7.64 -8.06 -3.35
CA ALA A 51 7.28 -9.46 -3.17
C ALA A 51 7.05 -10.15 -4.53
N PHE A 52 7.67 -11.32 -4.71
CA PHE A 52 7.35 -12.24 -5.79
C PHE A 52 6.25 -13.18 -5.32
N TRP A 53 5.05 -13.00 -5.83
CA TRP A 53 3.92 -13.85 -5.48
C TRP A 53 3.98 -15.18 -6.25
N LEU A 54 3.97 -16.28 -5.51
CA LEU A 54 3.91 -17.63 -6.09
C LEU A 54 2.45 -18.01 -6.36
N ASP A 55 2.22 -19.08 -7.10
CA ASP A 55 0.87 -19.47 -7.55
C ASP A 55 -0.17 -19.51 -6.41
N LYS A 56 0.11 -20.19 -5.31
CA LYS A 56 -0.81 -20.27 -4.16
C LYS A 56 -1.08 -18.90 -3.53
N GLY A 57 -0.02 -18.12 -3.34
CA GLY A 57 -0.13 -16.77 -2.75
C GLY A 57 -0.87 -15.82 -3.66
N TYR A 58 -0.62 -15.89 -4.97
CA TYR A 58 -1.31 -15.04 -5.94
C TYR A 58 -2.80 -15.36 -6.06
N ARG A 59 -3.18 -16.64 -5.94
CA ARG A 59 -4.61 -17.04 -5.86
C ARG A 59 -5.28 -16.43 -4.64
N LEU A 60 -4.64 -16.54 -3.46
CA LEU A 60 -5.15 -15.95 -2.23
C LEU A 60 -5.28 -14.42 -2.35
N TYR A 61 -4.26 -13.77 -2.92
CA TYR A 61 -4.26 -12.33 -3.19
C TYR A 61 -5.46 -11.93 -4.07
N ARG A 62 -5.69 -12.64 -5.18
CA ARG A 62 -6.82 -12.38 -6.09
C ARG A 62 -8.18 -12.59 -5.43
N GLU A 63 -8.33 -13.57 -4.56
CA GLU A 63 -9.59 -13.77 -3.85
C GLU A 63 -9.91 -12.60 -2.92
N LEU A 64 -8.91 -12.06 -2.21
CA LEU A 64 -9.08 -10.87 -1.38
C LEU A 64 -9.44 -9.64 -2.24
N GLU A 65 -8.75 -9.47 -3.35
CA GLU A 65 -9.01 -8.38 -4.29
C GLU A 65 -10.43 -8.46 -4.88
N ASN A 66 -10.85 -9.64 -5.33
CA ASN A 66 -12.19 -9.87 -5.86
C ASN A 66 -13.29 -9.66 -4.81
N TRP A 67 -13.03 -10.06 -3.57
CA TRP A 67 -13.97 -9.83 -2.47
C TRP A 67 -14.15 -8.33 -2.20
N SER A 68 -13.06 -7.58 -2.16
CA SER A 68 -13.11 -6.14 -1.92
C SER A 68 -13.80 -5.40 -3.08
N ARG A 69 -13.54 -5.77 -4.35
CA ARG A 69 -14.27 -5.22 -5.52
C ARG A 69 -15.78 -5.39 -5.40
N LYS A 70 -16.23 -6.57 -5.02
CA LYS A 70 -17.67 -6.82 -4.80
C LYS A 70 -18.26 -5.92 -3.74
N LEU A 71 -17.51 -5.66 -2.65
CA LEU A 71 -17.95 -4.76 -1.60
C LEU A 71 -18.01 -3.30 -2.06
N GLN A 72 -17.06 -2.87 -2.87
CA GLN A 72 -17.00 -1.51 -3.42
C GLN A 72 -18.15 -1.30 -4.42
N GLU A 73 -18.33 -2.21 -5.36
CA GLU A 73 -19.42 -2.17 -6.34
C GLU A 73 -20.79 -2.10 -5.65
N ALA A 74 -21.03 -2.95 -4.65
CA ALA A 74 -22.28 -2.95 -3.88
C ALA A 74 -22.53 -1.64 -3.12
N ARG A 75 -21.48 -0.82 -2.90
CA ARG A 75 -21.56 0.49 -2.23
C ARG A 75 -21.52 1.67 -3.22
N GLY A 76 -21.58 1.39 -4.50
CA GLY A 76 -21.61 2.39 -5.57
C GLY A 76 -20.29 3.13 -5.78
N TYR A 77 -19.16 2.42 -5.62
CA TYR A 77 -17.86 2.92 -6.05
C TYR A 77 -17.65 2.63 -7.54
N GLU A 78 -17.08 3.59 -8.24
CA GLU A 78 -16.62 3.45 -9.62
C GLU A 78 -15.16 3.00 -9.61
N GLU A 79 -14.87 1.79 -10.10
CA GLU A 79 -13.49 1.32 -10.22
C GLU A 79 -12.82 1.98 -11.42
N VAL A 80 -11.63 2.53 -11.18
CA VAL A 80 -10.79 3.15 -12.20
C VAL A 80 -9.40 2.54 -12.20
N SER A 81 -8.63 2.80 -13.25
CA SER A 81 -7.21 2.45 -13.32
C SER A 81 -6.43 3.63 -13.86
N THR A 82 -5.41 4.07 -13.13
CA THR A 82 -4.58 5.21 -13.51
C THR A 82 -3.14 4.78 -13.82
N PRO A 83 -2.39 5.56 -14.63
CA PRO A 83 -1.02 5.21 -15.00
C PRO A 83 -0.11 5.00 -13.80
N TRP A 84 0.76 3.99 -13.88
CA TRP A 84 1.74 3.70 -12.84
C TRP A 84 2.94 4.67 -12.86
N ILE A 85 3.37 5.09 -14.06
CA ILE A 85 4.44 6.06 -14.27
C ILE A 85 3.80 7.37 -14.69
N VAL A 86 4.13 8.45 -13.99
CA VAL A 86 3.50 9.76 -14.17
C VAL A 86 4.57 10.84 -14.22
N SER A 87 4.34 11.87 -15.06
CA SER A 87 5.23 13.02 -15.16
C SER A 87 5.37 13.75 -13.81
N SER A 88 6.58 14.23 -13.51
CA SER A 88 6.88 15.06 -12.33
C SER A 88 5.96 16.27 -12.20
N LYS A 89 5.47 16.82 -13.32
CA LYS A 89 4.56 17.98 -13.34
C LYS A 89 3.28 17.79 -12.51
N LEU A 90 2.76 16.56 -12.48
CA LEU A 90 1.60 16.26 -11.62
C LEU A 90 1.98 16.35 -10.15
N TYR A 91 3.14 15.86 -9.80
CA TYR A 91 3.65 15.85 -8.43
C TYR A 91 4.12 17.23 -7.97
N GLU A 92 4.61 18.06 -8.88
CA GLU A 92 4.88 19.49 -8.63
C GLU A 92 3.58 20.24 -8.29
N THR A 93 2.53 20.04 -9.09
CA THR A 93 1.22 20.65 -8.88
C THR A 93 0.59 20.22 -7.56
N SER A 94 0.73 18.97 -7.17
CA SER A 94 0.15 18.42 -5.95
C SER A 94 1.02 18.58 -4.70
N GLY A 95 2.23 19.16 -4.83
CA GLY A 95 3.18 19.37 -3.74
C GLY A 95 4.00 18.14 -3.34
N HIS A 96 3.75 16.98 -3.94
CA HIS A 96 4.49 15.76 -3.62
C HIS A 96 5.95 15.84 -4.04
N TRP A 97 6.28 16.53 -5.14
CA TRP A 97 7.64 16.69 -5.62
C TRP A 97 8.53 17.43 -4.62
N GLN A 98 8.01 18.41 -3.91
CA GLN A 98 8.72 19.19 -2.92
C GLN A 98 8.85 18.46 -1.57
N HIS A 99 7.82 17.71 -1.15
CA HIS A 99 7.73 17.20 0.22
C HIS A 99 7.92 15.68 0.32
N TYR A 100 7.76 14.93 -0.78
CA TYR A 100 7.75 13.47 -0.77
C TYR A 100 8.72 12.82 -1.77
N ARG A 101 9.48 13.62 -2.51
CA ARG A 101 10.39 13.16 -3.58
C ARG A 101 11.37 12.09 -3.11
N HIS A 102 11.89 12.19 -1.89
CA HIS A 102 12.83 11.23 -1.31
C HIS A 102 12.25 9.81 -1.14
N ASN A 103 10.92 9.67 -1.17
CA ASN A 103 10.21 8.39 -1.13
C ASN A 103 9.69 7.95 -2.52
N MET A 104 10.10 8.58 -3.60
CA MET A 104 9.65 8.25 -4.95
C MET A 104 10.77 7.57 -5.74
N PHE A 105 10.42 6.66 -6.63
CA PHE A 105 11.32 6.15 -7.65
C PHE A 105 11.26 7.10 -8.84
N GLU A 106 12.36 7.83 -9.07
CA GLU A 106 12.49 8.77 -10.16
C GLU A 106 12.94 8.06 -11.43
N ILE A 107 12.38 8.46 -12.55
CA ILE A 107 12.69 7.95 -13.87
C ILE A 107 12.95 9.16 -14.77
N ARG A 108 14.12 9.20 -15.41
CA ARG A 108 14.44 10.21 -16.40
C ARG A 108 14.45 9.59 -17.79
N SER A 109 13.70 10.17 -18.71
CA SER A 109 13.64 9.74 -20.11
C SER A 109 13.40 10.95 -21.01
N GLU A 110 14.15 11.06 -22.10
CA GLU A 110 13.97 12.11 -23.13
C GLU A 110 13.92 13.54 -22.54
N ASP A 111 14.83 13.85 -21.62
CA ASP A 111 14.89 15.13 -20.90
C ASP A 111 13.64 15.49 -20.06
N GLN A 112 12.79 14.52 -19.78
CA GLN A 112 11.65 14.66 -18.90
C GLN A 112 11.82 13.81 -17.63
N ASP A 113 11.34 14.36 -16.53
CA ASP A 113 11.31 13.66 -15.25
C ASP A 113 9.93 13.02 -15.02
N PHE A 114 9.95 11.75 -14.68
CA PHE A 114 8.81 10.96 -14.30
C PHE A 114 9.05 10.34 -12.92
N ALA A 115 8.02 9.81 -12.31
CA ALA A 115 8.16 8.96 -11.15
C ALA A 115 7.12 7.84 -11.19
N THR A 116 7.44 6.73 -10.51
CA THR A 116 6.41 5.74 -10.21
C THR A 116 5.43 6.33 -9.19
N LYS A 117 4.20 5.95 -9.30
CA LYS A 117 3.10 6.45 -8.45
C LYS A 117 3.29 6.03 -6.99
N PRO A 118 3.48 6.96 -6.04
CA PRO A 118 3.56 6.65 -4.61
C PRO A 118 2.20 6.60 -3.92
N MET A 119 1.18 7.20 -4.54
CA MET A 119 -0.23 7.24 -4.11
C MET A 119 -1.15 7.59 -5.27
N ASN A 120 -2.43 7.23 -5.19
CA ASN A 120 -3.41 7.42 -6.25
C ASN A 120 -4.03 8.82 -6.28
N CYS A 121 -4.01 9.55 -5.15
CA CYS A 121 -4.71 10.83 -4.97
C CYS A 121 -4.54 11.83 -6.13
N PRO A 122 -3.32 12.16 -6.60
CA PRO A 122 -3.16 13.12 -7.69
C PRO A 122 -3.82 12.68 -8.99
N CYS A 123 -3.74 11.38 -9.32
CA CYS A 123 -4.35 10.83 -10.53
C CYS A 123 -5.88 10.85 -10.45
N HIS A 124 -6.47 10.53 -9.31
CA HIS A 124 -7.93 10.62 -9.10
C HIS A 124 -8.42 12.06 -9.21
N CYS A 125 -7.66 13.05 -8.74
CA CYS A 125 -7.99 14.46 -8.96
C CYS A 125 -7.94 14.84 -10.45
N VAL A 126 -7.02 14.27 -11.23
CA VAL A 126 -7.00 14.46 -12.70
C VAL A 126 -8.26 13.87 -13.34
N LEU A 127 -8.66 12.67 -12.95
CA LEU A 127 -9.90 12.06 -13.43
C LEU A 127 -11.12 12.89 -13.06
N TYR A 128 -11.20 13.37 -11.81
CA TYR A 128 -12.28 14.24 -11.38
C TYR A 128 -12.36 15.52 -12.24
N LYS A 129 -11.22 16.14 -12.54
CA LYS A 129 -11.12 17.38 -13.34
C LYS A 129 -11.36 17.15 -14.83
N SER A 130 -11.31 15.94 -15.34
CA SER A 130 -11.42 15.62 -16.78
C SER A 130 -12.80 15.95 -17.37
N GLN A 131 -13.81 16.15 -16.53
CA GLN A 131 -15.19 16.45 -16.93
C GLN A 131 -15.74 17.63 -16.15
N ILE A 132 -16.59 18.42 -16.78
CA ILE A 132 -17.35 19.46 -16.07
C ILE A 132 -18.41 18.77 -15.23
N ARG A 133 -18.42 19.04 -13.93
CA ARG A 133 -19.33 18.42 -12.96
C ARG A 133 -20.16 19.48 -12.24
N SER A 134 -21.40 19.13 -11.96
CA SER A 134 -22.28 19.89 -11.08
C SER A 134 -22.15 19.38 -9.65
N TYR A 135 -22.49 20.24 -8.69
CA TYR A 135 -22.62 19.81 -7.29
C TYR A 135 -23.69 18.70 -7.09
N ARG A 136 -24.58 18.52 -8.09
CA ARG A 136 -25.60 17.45 -8.07
C ARG A 136 -25.03 16.09 -8.45
N ASP A 137 -23.84 16.04 -9.06
CA ASP A 137 -23.14 14.79 -9.41
C ASP A 137 -22.39 14.21 -8.20
N LEU A 138 -22.39 14.93 -7.09
CA LEU A 138 -21.75 14.51 -5.84
C LEU A 138 -22.74 13.80 -4.90
N PRO A 139 -22.30 12.83 -4.12
CA PRO A 139 -20.92 12.37 -3.98
C PRO A 139 -20.46 11.48 -5.13
N LEU A 140 -19.23 11.70 -5.61
CA LEU A 140 -18.55 10.78 -6.52
C LEU A 140 -17.58 9.91 -5.70
N LYS A 141 -17.64 8.59 -5.89
CA LYS A 141 -16.82 7.61 -5.18
C LYS A 141 -15.95 6.88 -6.19
N ILE A 142 -14.65 7.15 -6.21
CA ILE A 142 -13.70 6.50 -7.12
C ILE A 142 -12.84 5.54 -6.30
N ALA A 143 -12.71 4.29 -6.78
CA ALA A 143 -11.86 3.28 -6.18
C ALA A 143 -10.83 2.76 -7.18
N GLU A 144 -9.65 2.37 -6.71
CA GLU A 144 -8.59 1.83 -7.55
C GLU A 144 -7.77 0.78 -6.79
N TYR A 145 -7.56 -0.37 -7.45
CA TYR A 145 -6.49 -1.30 -7.12
C TYR A 145 -5.23 -0.93 -7.91
N GLY A 146 -4.60 0.17 -7.53
CA GLY A 146 -3.45 0.70 -8.24
C GLY A 146 -2.13 0.16 -7.73
N PRO A 147 -1.17 -0.20 -8.63
CA PRO A 147 0.20 -0.47 -8.23
C PRO A 147 0.85 0.81 -7.74
N LEU A 148 1.46 0.74 -6.57
CA LEU A 148 2.17 1.84 -5.94
C LEU A 148 3.61 1.43 -5.63
N SER A 149 4.52 2.41 -5.65
CA SER A 149 5.90 2.18 -5.28
C SER A 149 6.42 3.32 -4.41
N ARG A 150 7.05 2.96 -3.29
CA ARG A 150 7.68 3.91 -2.37
C ARG A 150 9.11 3.53 -2.12
N PHE A 151 10.03 4.45 -2.25
CA PHE A 151 11.44 4.24 -1.96
C PHE A 151 11.68 4.23 -0.45
N GLU A 152 11.20 3.16 0.19
CA GLU A 152 11.42 2.93 1.62
C GLU A 152 12.89 2.60 1.90
N ALA A 153 13.45 3.12 2.99
CA ALA A 153 14.82 2.80 3.39
C ALA A 153 14.96 1.30 3.69
N SER A 154 16.07 0.69 3.28
CA SER A 154 16.31 -0.76 3.42
C SER A 154 16.13 -1.27 4.85
N GLY A 155 16.60 -0.52 5.83
CA GLY A 155 16.48 -0.89 7.26
C GLY A 155 15.06 -0.80 7.83
N THR A 156 14.09 -0.29 7.08
CA THR A 156 12.70 -0.18 7.51
C THR A 156 11.80 -1.26 6.89
N LEU A 157 12.30 -2.02 5.93
CA LEU A 157 11.53 -3.07 5.27
C LEU A 157 11.18 -4.19 6.27
N HIS A 158 9.93 -4.68 6.22
CA HIS A 158 9.46 -5.66 7.19
C HIS A 158 8.44 -6.63 6.57
N GLY A 159 8.91 -7.69 5.94
CA GLY A 159 8.06 -8.69 5.28
C GLY A 159 7.07 -8.03 4.31
N LEU A 160 5.79 -8.38 4.40
CA LEU A 160 4.72 -7.75 3.63
C LEU A 160 4.13 -6.49 4.31
N LEU A 161 4.53 -6.19 5.55
CA LEU A 161 4.00 -5.03 6.28
C LEU A 161 4.62 -3.71 5.82
N ARG A 162 5.87 -3.73 5.37
CA ARG A 162 6.55 -2.57 4.82
C ARG A 162 7.40 -2.97 3.64
N VAL A 163 6.93 -2.63 2.46
CA VAL A 163 7.47 -3.00 1.15
C VAL A 163 7.70 -1.76 0.30
N ARG A 164 8.41 -1.91 -0.80
CA ARG A 164 8.60 -0.84 -1.80
C ARG A 164 7.59 -0.87 -2.92
N GLY A 165 7.03 -2.04 -3.23
CA GLY A 165 5.99 -2.21 -4.24
C GLY A 165 4.78 -2.95 -3.68
N PHE A 166 3.60 -2.39 -3.85
CA PHE A 166 2.35 -2.95 -3.36
C PHE A 166 1.16 -2.45 -4.19
N HIS A 167 0.02 -3.11 -4.05
CA HIS A 167 -1.26 -2.61 -4.52
C HIS A 167 -2.06 -2.16 -3.32
N GLN A 168 -2.73 -1.04 -3.47
CA GLN A 168 -3.59 -0.50 -2.44
C GLN A 168 -5.04 -0.58 -2.89
N ASP A 169 -5.89 -1.09 -1.99
CA ASP A 169 -7.33 -0.89 -2.05
C ASP A 169 -7.61 0.55 -1.60
N ASP A 170 -7.64 1.46 -2.55
CA ASP A 170 -7.72 2.90 -2.30
C ASP A 170 -9.02 3.48 -2.85
N ALA A 171 -9.57 4.47 -2.17
CA ALA A 171 -10.77 5.15 -2.60
C ALA A 171 -10.74 6.65 -2.27
N HIS A 172 -11.27 7.45 -3.19
CA HIS A 172 -11.43 8.89 -3.02
C HIS A 172 -12.89 9.27 -3.17
N LEU A 173 -13.41 9.94 -2.16
CA LEU A 173 -14.77 10.45 -2.13
C LEU A 173 -14.74 11.96 -2.36
N PHE A 174 -15.33 12.39 -3.48
CA PHE A 174 -15.55 13.80 -3.75
C PHE A 174 -16.94 14.18 -3.24
N VAL A 175 -16.99 15.06 -2.27
CA VAL A 175 -18.20 15.47 -1.55
C VAL A 175 -18.40 16.99 -1.63
N ARG A 176 -19.55 17.49 -1.15
CA ARG A 176 -19.83 18.93 -1.06
C ARG A 176 -19.06 19.58 0.07
#